data_b2cf0de13027c02968a2b52c911a1f9f
#
_entry.id   b2cf0de13027c02968a2b52c911a1f9f
#
_cell.length_a   1.000
_cell.length_b   1.000
_cell.length_c   1.000
_cell.angle_alpha   90.00
_cell.angle_beta   90.00
_cell.angle_gamma   90.00
#
_symmetry.space_group_name_H-M   'P 1'
#
loop_
_entity.id
_entity.type
_entity.pdbx_description
1 polymer ?
#
loop_
_entity_poly.entity_id
_entity_poly.type
_entity_poly.pdbx_seq_one_letter_code
_entity_poly.pdbx_strand_id
1 'polypeptide(L)'
;MSRIGKKPIEIPSGIEVKIEGNVITAKGPKGTESVTFREEVKVSVADNHIIVEPNSDDRKTNALHGLYRTLIANAIHGVSQGFEKKLEIVGVGYRANMEGSNLNMALGYSHPVLIVPPAGVTLSVEANTKISVKGSNKQTVGDVAAFIRSKRPPEVYKGKGVKYEGEHIRRKAGKAGKK
;
A
#
# COMPACT_ATOMS: atom_id res chain seq x y z
N MET A 1 6.90 19.36 18.93
CA MET A 1 6.48 19.30 17.49
C MET A 1 7.18 18.18 16.72
N SER A 2 6.45 17.51 15.80
CA SER A 2 6.99 16.41 14.97
C SER A 2 7.91 16.94 13.85
N ARG A 3 9.11 16.39 13.70
CA ARG A 3 10.02 16.75 12.59
C ARG A 3 9.43 16.39 11.22
N ILE A 4 8.63 15.31 11.14
CA ILE A 4 7.93 14.89 9.93
C ILE A 4 6.76 15.84 9.65
N GLY A 5 5.98 16.20 10.67
CA GLY A 5 4.83 17.07 10.54
C GLY A 5 5.16 18.46 9.98
N LYS A 6 6.32 19.01 10.35
CA LYS A 6 6.79 20.34 9.88
C LYS A 6 7.15 20.42 8.38
N LYS A 7 7.36 19.28 7.71
CA LYS A 7 7.74 19.30 6.31
C LYS A 7 6.51 19.62 5.44
N PRO A 8 6.53 20.69 4.63
CA PRO A 8 5.45 20.97 3.70
C PRO A 8 5.26 19.81 2.72
N ILE A 9 4.05 19.68 2.18
CA ILE A 9 3.73 18.69 1.17
C ILE A 9 3.54 19.44 -0.14
N GLU A 10 4.41 19.20 -1.10
CA GLU A 10 4.32 19.78 -2.44
C GLU A 10 3.13 19.18 -3.19
N ILE A 11 2.37 20.02 -3.91
CA ILE A 11 1.27 19.61 -4.76
C ILE A 11 1.83 19.54 -6.19
N PRO A 12 2.00 18.34 -6.78
CA PRO A 12 2.45 18.22 -8.17
C PRO A 12 1.44 18.81 -9.15
N SER A 13 1.93 19.21 -10.32
CA SER A 13 1.06 19.74 -11.39
C SER A 13 -0.01 18.72 -11.81
N GLY A 14 -1.25 19.18 -12.00
CA GLY A 14 -2.37 18.35 -12.41
C GLY A 14 -3.12 17.69 -11.24
N ILE A 15 -2.86 18.10 -9.99
CA ILE A 15 -3.62 17.67 -8.83
C ILE A 15 -4.45 18.82 -8.30
N GLU A 16 -5.75 18.57 -8.13
CA GLU A 16 -6.66 19.47 -7.42
C GLU A 16 -6.77 19.05 -5.96
N VAL A 17 -6.63 20.01 -5.05
CA VAL A 17 -6.81 19.80 -3.61
C VAL A 17 -7.92 20.68 -3.11
N LYS A 18 -8.91 20.10 -2.41
CA LYS A 18 -10.00 20.81 -1.75
C LYS A 18 -10.01 20.45 -0.26
N ILE A 19 -10.24 21.45 0.57
CA ILE A 19 -10.41 21.26 2.02
C ILE A 19 -11.84 21.71 2.37
N GLU A 20 -12.62 20.78 2.92
CA GLU A 20 -14.00 21.01 3.35
C GLU A 20 -14.11 20.59 4.83
N GLY A 21 -14.13 21.56 5.73
CA GLY A 21 -14.11 21.29 7.17
C GLY A 21 -12.87 20.47 7.57
N ASN A 22 -13.10 19.27 8.07
CA ASN A 22 -12.06 18.34 8.53
C ASN A 22 -11.68 17.26 7.49
N VAL A 23 -12.05 17.48 6.23
CA VAL A 23 -11.73 16.53 5.13
C VAL A 23 -10.90 17.24 4.07
N ILE A 24 -9.77 16.67 3.73
CA ILE A 24 -8.99 17.05 2.56
C ILE A 24 -9.21 16.02 1.46
N THR A 25 -9.59 16.48 0.29
CA THR A 25 -9.79 15.66 -0.91
C THR A 25 -8.77 16.04 -1.95
N ALA A 26 -8.04 15.06 -2.44
CA ALA A 26 -7.09 15.20 -3.54
C ALA A 26 -7.61 14.45 -4.77
N LYS A 27 -7.67 15.13 -5.91
CA LYS A 27 -8.08 14.57 -7.19
C LYS A 27 -6.92 14.67 -8.18
N GLY A 28 -6.59 13.58 -8.83
CA GLY A 28 -5.49 13.49 -9.79
C GLY A 28 -5.72 12.45 -10.88
N PRO A 29 -4.74 12.21 -11.74
CA PRO A 29 -4.86 11.31 -12.90
C PRO A 29 -5.07 9.83 -12.51
N LYS A 30 -4.68 9.42 -11.30
CA LYS A 30 -4.83 8.03 -10.81
C LYS A 30 -6.09 7.80 -9.99
N GLY A 31 -6.88 8.86 -9.71
CA GLY A 31 -8.12 8.75 -8.94
C GLY A 31 -8.33 9.91 -7.98
N THR A 32 -9.22 9.70 -7.04
CA THR A 32 -9.55 10.67 -5.98
C THR A 32 -9.41 9.99 -4.64
N GLU A 33 -8.70 10.63 -3.72
CA GLU A 33 -8.50 10.16 -2.35
C GLU A 33 -8.93 11.24 -1.36
N SER A 34 -9.55 10.83 -0.27
CA SER A 34 -9.95 11.74 0.81
C SER A 34 -9.36 11.30 2.15
N VAL A 35 -8.93 12.26 2.93
CA VAL A 35 -8.39 12.03 4.28
C VAL A 35 -9.17 12.90 5.26
N THR A 36 -9.79 12.26 6.23
CA THR A 36 -10.46 12.95 7.35
C THR A 36 -9.44 13.15 8.46
N PHE A 37 -9.28 14.37 8.92
CA PHE A 37 -8.39 14.71 10.03
C PHE A 37 -9.19 15.27 11.21
N ARG A 38 -8.61 15.23 12.40
CA ARG A 38 -9.25 15.70 13.63
C ARG A 38 -8.99 17.18 13.87
N GLU A 39 -9.81 17.80 14.68
CA GLU A 39 -9.74 19.22 15.04
C GLU A 39 -8.44 19.62 15.75
N GLU A 40 -7.72 18.64 16.34
CA GLU A 40 -6.42 18.89 16.97
C GLU A 40 -5.33 19.30 15.97
N VAL A 41 -5.61 19.21 14.66
CA VAL A 41 -4.66 19.54 13.60
C VAL A 41 -5.34 20.46 12.59
N LYS A 42 -4.65 21.54 12.21
CA LYS A 42 -5.07 22.47 11.16
C LYS A 42 -4.34 22.16 9.86
N VAL A 43 -5.07 22.11 8.75
CA VAL A 43 -4.51 21.90 7.41
C VAL A 43 -4.81 23.13 6.57
N SER A 44 -3.79 23.67 5.92
CA SER A 44 -3.91 24.83 5.03
C SER A 44 -3.14 24.58 3.72
N VAL A 45 -3.56 25.27 2.66
CA VAL A 45 -2.87 25.25 1.36
C VAL A 45 -2.32 26.65 1.13
N ALA A 46 -1.02 26.78 0.90
CA ALA A 46 -0.32 28.02 0.60
C ALA A 46 0.79 27.75 -0.42
N ASP A 47 0.94 28.60 -1.43
CA ASP A 47 2.02 28.55 -2.41
C ASP A 47 2.28 27.16 -3.02
N ASN A 48 1.21 26.47 -3.42
CA ASN A 48 1.25 25.12 -3.97
C ASN A 48 1.78 24.03 -3.01
N HIS A 49 1.73 24.33 -1.70
CA HIS A 49 2.11 23.39 -0.64
C HIS A 49 0.96 23.20 0.34
N ILE A 50 0.86 22.00 0.91
CA ILE A 50 -0.02 21.73 2.04
C ILE A 50 0.81 21.81 3.30
N ILE A 51 0.36 22.65 4.23
CA ILE A 51 0.97 22.84 5.54
C ILE A 51 0.03 22.23 6.56
N VAL A 52 0.58 21.44 7.45
CA VAL A 52 -0.14 20.79 8.56
C VAL A 52 0.40 21.36 9.85
N GLU A 53 -0.46 21.92 10.69
CA GLU A 53 -0.08 22.57 11.96
C GLU A 53 -0.80 21.93 13.13
N PRO A 54 -0.14 21.71 14.27
CA PRO A 54 -0.79 21.25 15.48
C PRO A 54 -1.46 22.44 16.20
N ASN A 55 -2.67 22.26 16.68
CA ASN A 55 -3.40 23.29 17.44
C ASN A 55 -2.86 23.47 18.88
N SER A 56 -2.15 22.48 19.41
CA SER A 56 -1.50 22.53 20.72
C SER A 56 -0.16 21.81 20.71
N ASP A 57 0.72 22.08 21.66
CA ASP A 57 2.05 21.45 21.76
C ASP A 57 2.06 20.27 22.75
N ASP A 58 0.96 19.59 22.91
CA ASP A 58 0.88 18.39 23.71
C ASP A 58 1.39 17.15 22.96
N ARG A 59 1.68 16.06 23.71
CA ARG A 59 2.22 14.82 23.15
C ARG A 59 1.27 14.15 22.15
N LYS A 60 -0.04 14.22 22.39
CA LYS A 60 -1.07 13.58 21.55
C LYS A 60 -1.20 14.34 20.22
N THR A 61 -1.32 15.66 20.26
CA THR A 61 -1.41 16.51 19.07
C THR A 61 -0.14 16.43 18.23
N ASN A 62 1.04 16.36 18.87
CA ASN A 62 2.29 16.14 18.16
C ASN A 62 2.37 14.78 17.43
N ALA A 63 1.78 13.72 17.98
CA ALA A 63 1.67 12.42 17.32
C ALA A 63 0.72 12.50 16.11
N LEU A 64 -0.45 13.14 16.29
CA LEU A 64 -1.44 13.34 15.22
C LEU A 64 -0.90 14.23 14.09
N HIS A 65 -0.11 15.26 14.40
CA HIS A 65 0.55 16.12 13.42
C HIS A 65 1.39 15.31 12.41
N GLY A 66 2.26 14.42 12.90
CA GLY A 66 3.06 13.55 12.04
C GLY A 66 2.24 12.52 11.26
N LEU A 67 1.19 11.99 11.88
CA LEU A 67 0.28 11.02 11.27
C LEU A 67 -0.46 11.66 10.08
N TYR A 68 -1.19 12.75 10.32
CA TYR A 68 -2.00 13.37 9.26
C TYR A 68 -1.15 13.94 8.13
N ARG A 69 0.01 14.53 8.45
CA ARG A 69 0.96 14.94 7.42
C ARG A 69 1.32 13.76 6.50
N THR A 70 1.58 12.58 7.06
CA THR A 70 1.95 11.40 6.28
C THR A 70 0.77 10.84 5.50
N LEU A 71 -0.44 10.80 6.07
CA LEU A 71 -1.65 10.36 5.37
C LEU A 71 -1.97 11.27 4.19
N ILE A 72 -1.90 12.59 4.37
CA ILE A 72 -2.14 13.56 3.29
C ILE A 72 -1.07 13.44 2.21
N ALA A 73 0.20 13.32 2.57
CA ALA A 73 1.28 13.09 1.60
C ALA A 73 1.10 11.79 0.81
N ASN A 74 0.64 10.72 1.46
CA ASN A 74 0.31 9.47 0.77
C ASN A 74 -0.88 9.65 -0.19
N ALA A 75 -1.92 10.42 0.17
CA ALA A 75 -3.04 10.69 -0.72
C ALA A 75 -2.58 11.47 -1.97
N ILE A 76 -1.79 12.54 -1.81
CA ILE A 76 -1.24 13.31 -2.93
C ILE A 76 -0.37 12.43 -3.84
N HIS A 77 0.55 11.64 -3.26
CA HIS A 77 1.39 10.72 -4.02
C HIS A 77 0.56 9.65 -4.75
N GLY A 78 -0.48 9.13 -4.06
CA GLY A 78 -1.34 8.10 -4.61
C GLY A 78 -2.15 8.55 -5.82
N VAL A 79 -2.72 9.76 -5.78
CA VAL A 79 -3.49 10.30 -6.92
C VAL A 79 -2.59 10.80 -8.06
N SER A 80 -1.30 11.09 -7.80
CA SER A 80 -0.33 11.51 -8.82
C SER A 80 0.32 10.33 -9.52
N GLN A 81 1.05 9.51 -8.77
CA GLN A 81 1.88 8.42 -9.28
C GLN A 81 1.25 7.04 -9.07
N GLY A 82 0.42 6.91 -8.03
CA GLY A 82 -0.12 5.64 -7.57
C GLY A 82 0.87 4.87 -6.70
N PHE A 83 0.38 3.76 -6.15
CA PHE A 83 1.20 2.81 -5.42
C PHE A 83 1.21 1.47 -6.12
N GLU A 84 2.34 0.78 -6.05
CA GLU A 84 2.52 -0.56 -6.56
C GLU A 84 3.20 -1.44 -5.51
N LYS A 85 2.67 -2.66 -5.33
CA LYS A 85 3.32 -3.73 -4.57
C LYS A 85 3.45 -4.95 -5.46
N LYS A 86 4.67 -5.47 -5.55
CA LYS A 86 4.98 -6.66 -6.34
C LYS A 86 5.18 -7.86 -5.44
N LEU A 87 4.64 -8.99 -5.87
CA LEU A 87 4.79 -10.28 -5.19
C LEU A 87 5.32 -11.32 -6.18
N GLU A 88 6.03 -12.30 -5.64
CA GLU A 88 6.56 -13.43 -6.38
C GLU A 88 6.00 -14.74 -5.82
N ILE A 89 5.60 -15.62 -6.72
CA ILE A 89 5.20 -16.98 -6.38
C ILE A 89 6.41 -17.90 -6.60
N VAL A 90 6.80 -18.62 -5.57
CA VAL A 90 7.90 -19.57 -5.59
C VAL A 90 7.35 -20.98 -5.31
N GLY A 91 7.60 -21.93 -6.19
CA GLY A 91 7.20 -23.33 -5.99
C GLY A 91 6.94 -24.05 -7.30
N VAL A 92 7.31 -25.33 -7.39
CA VAL A 92 7.05 -26.16 -8.56
C VAL A 92 5.53 -26.37 -8.69
N GLY A 93 4.97 -26.05 -9.85
CA GLY A 93 3.55 -26.14 -10.14
C GLY A 93 2.68 -24.98 -9.58
N TYR A 94 3.29 -24.03 -8.86
CA TYR A 94 2.58 -22.83 -8.40
C TYR A 94 2.49 -21.81 -9.54
N ARG A 95 1.32 -21.28 -9.76
CA ARG A 95 1.05 -20.30 -10.83
C ARG A 95 -0.08 -19.35 -10.47
N ALA A 96 -0.09 -18.19 -11.10
CA ALA A 96 -1.19 -17.22 -11.06
C ALA A 96 -1.61 -16.86 -12.48
N ASN A 97 -2.91 -16.66 -12.68
CA ASN A 97 -3.49 -16.18 -13.92
C ASN A 97 -4.57 -15.13 -13.60
N MET A 98 -4.82 -14.24 -14.53
CA MET A 98 -5.96 -13.34 -14.46
C MET A 98 -7.20 -13.97 -15.09
N GLU A 99 -8.32 -13.87 -14.40
CA GLU A 99 -9.66 -14.22 -14.92
C GLU A 99 -10.51 -12.95 -14.91
N GLY A 100 -10.50 -12.21 -16.01
CA GLY A 100 -11.03 -10.85 -16.06
C GLY A 100 -10.23 -9.93 -15.12
N SER A 101 -10.88 -9.33 -14.13
CA SER A 101 -10.26 -8.53 -13.09
C SER A 101 -9.77 -9.34 -11.88
N ASN A 102 -10.17 -10.61 -11.77
CA ASN A 102 -9.87 -11.45 -10.63
C ASN A 102 -8.55 -12.18 -10.79
N LEU A 103 -7.86 -12.40 -9.68
CA LEU A 103 -6.64 -13.18 -9.62
C LEU A 103 -6.94 -14.62 -9.21
N ASN A 104 -6.63 -15.57 -10.08
CA ASN A 104 -6.73 -17.00 -9.80
C ASN A 104 -5.34 -17.58 -9.58
N MET A 105 -5.13 -18.24 -8.44
CA MET A 105 -3.84 -18.81 -8.06
C MET A 105 -3.94 -20.31 -7.78
N ALA A 106 -3.07 -21.09 -8.39
CA ALA A 106 -2.82 -22.48 -8.05
C ALA A 106 -1.58 -22.55 -7.13
N LEU A 107 -1.81 -22.78 -5.84
CA LEU A 107 -0.77 -22.74 -4.79
C LEU A 107 -0.57 -24.11 -4.12
N GLY A 108 -0.87 -25.21 -4.83
CA GLY A 108 -0.72 -26.57 -4.31
C GLY A 108 -1.83 -26.99 -3.32
N TYR A 109 -2.97 -26.34 -3.39
CA TYR A 109 -4.22 -26.78 -2.78
C TYR A 109 -5.06 -27.61 -3.76
N SER A 110 -6.03 -28.37 -3.26
CA SER A 110 -6.98 -29.15 -4.07
C SER A 110 -7.95 -28.26 -4.88
N HIS A 111 -8.05 -26.98 -4.53
CA HIS A 111 -8.89 -25.97 -5.19
C HIS A 111 -8.08 -24.73 -5.55
N PRO A 112 -8.43 -24.01 -6.60
CA PRO A 112 -7.80 -22.72 -6.90
C PRO A 112 -8.17 -21.67 -5.86
N VAL A 113 -7.29 -20.69 -5.67
CA VAL A 113 -7.53 -19.55 -4.78
C VAL A 113 -7.91 -18.36 -5.64
N LEU A 114 -9.18 -17.96 -5.58
CA LEU A 114 -9.69 -16.80 -6.29
C LEU A 114 -9.65 -15.57 -5.38
N ILE A 115 -9.15 -14.45 -5.91
CA ILE A 115 -9.11 -13.15 -5.22
C ILE A 115 -9.76 -12.11 -6.10
N VAL A 116 -10.80 -11.48 -5.57
CA VAL A 116 -11.50 -10.34 -6.17
C VAL A 116 -10.88 -9.05 -5.63
N PRO A 117 -10.32 -8.17 -6.47
CA PRO A 117 -9.78 -6.91 -6.02
C PRO A 117 -10.90 -5.97 -5.53
N PRO A 118 -10.69 -5.22 -4.44
CA PRO A 118 -11.60 -4.17 -4.05
C PRO A 118 -11.56 -2.99 -5.04
N ALA A 119 -12.55 -2.10 -4.96
CA ALA A 119 -12.60 -0.90 -5.77
C ALA A 119 -11.31 -0.06 -5.62
N GLY A 120 -10.82 0.48 -6.74
CA GLY A 120 -9.60 1.29 -6.77
C GLY A 120 -8.28 0.49 -6.76
N VAL A 121 -8.33 -0.84 -6.77
CA VAL A 121 -7.14 -1.70 -6.90
C VAL A 121 -7.18 -2.48 -8.20
N THR A 122 -6.08 -2.47 -8.92
CA THR A 122 -5.88 -3.25 -10.14
C THR A 122 -4.82 -4.33 -9.90
N LEU A 123 -5.12 -5.56 -10.31
CA LEU A 123 -4.20 -6.68 -10.26
C LEU A 123 -3.68 -6.98 -11.66
N SER A 124 -2.43 -7.37 -11.76
CA SER A 124 -1.83 -7.88 -13.01
C SER A 124 -0.86 -9.02 -12.70
N VAL A 125 -0.71 -9.92 -13.64
CA VAL A 125 0.18 -11.09 -13.53
C VAL A 125 1.14 -11.08 -14.69
N GLU A 126 2.43 -11.22 -14.40
CA GLU A 126 3.50 -11.38 -15.39
C GLU A 126 4.17 -12.75 -15.20
N ALA A 127 4.45 -13.43 -16.31
CA ALA A 127 5.13 -14.74 -16.34
C ALA A 127 4.50 -15.81 -15.41
N ASN A 128 3.21 -15.71 -15.10
CA ASN A 128 2.44 -16.61 -14.23
C ASN A 128 2.97 -16.75 -12.78
N THR A 129 3.96 -15.98 -12.41
CA THR A 129 4.62 -16.06 -11.10
C THR A 129 4.83 -14.72 -10.43
N LYS A 130 4.74 -13.61 -11.17
CA LYS A 130 4.87 -12.25 -10.64
C LYS A 130 3.51 -11.59 -10.62
N ILE A 131 3.10 -11.12 -9.47
CA ILE A 131 1.82 -10.42 -9.27
C ILE A 131 2.14 -8.97 -8.93
N SER A 132 1.50 -8.04 -9.63
CA SER A 132 1.56 -6.61 -9.32
C SER A 132 0.20 -6.13 -8.82
N VAL A 133 0.18 -5.44 -7.69
CA VAL A 133 -0.98 -4.82 -7.06
C VAL A 133 -0.83 -3.33 -7.15
N LYS A 134 -1.71 -2.65 -7.88
CA LYS A 134 -1.66 -1.20 -8.14
C LYS A 134 -2.93 -0.50 -7.65
N GLY A 135 -2.79 0.74 -7.16
CA GLY A 135 -3.93 1.56 -6.76
C GLY A 135 -3.50 2.96 -6.29
N SER A 136 -4.48 3.83 -6.08
CA SER A 136 -4.26 5.18 -5.53
C SER A 136 -4.09 5.15 -4.02
N ASN A 137 -4.77 4.25 -3.31
CA ASN A 137 -4.73 4.17 -1.85
C ASN A 137 -3.62 3.22 -1.38
N LYS A 138 -2.64 3.77 -0.66
CA LYS A 138 -1.50 3.00 -0.13
C LYS A 138 -1.91 1.89 0.81
N GLN A 139 -2.89 2.15 1.68
CA GLN A 139 -3.36 1.18 2.65
C GLN A 139 -4.05 0.01 1.94
N THR A 140 -5.01 0.29 1.07
CA THR A 140 -5.74 -0.76 0.33
C THR A 140 -4.81 -1.63 -0.53
N VAL A 141 -3.85 -1.00 -1.23
CA VAL A 141 -2.81 -1.74 -1.97
C VAL A 141 -1.99 -2.63 -1.06
N GLY A 142 -1.60 -2.13 0.12
CA GLY A 142 -0.87 -2.89 1.13
C GLY A 142 -1.67 -4.06 1.69
N ASP A 143 -2.92 -3.83 2.02
CA ASP A 143 -3.83 -4.84 2.59
C ASP A 143 -4.11 -5.97 1.57
N VAL A 144 -4.37 -5.63 0.31
CA VAL A 144 -4.56 -6.61 -0.76
C VAL A 144 -3.28 -7.43 -0.99
N ALA A 145 -2.13 -6.79 -1.03
CA ALA A 145 -0.86 -7.50 -1.18
C ALA A 145 -0.57 -8.44 0.00
N ALA A 146 -0.85 -8.00 1.23
CA ALA A 146 -0.72 -8.83 2.42
C ALA A 146 -1.71 -10.01 2.40
N PHE A 147 -2.95 -9.77 1.95
CA PHE A 147 -3.97 -10.81 1.80
C PHE A 147 -3.56 -11.88 0.77
N ILE A 148 -3.03 -11.46 -0.38
CA ILE A 148 -2.49 -12.39 -1.39
C ILE A 148 -1.36 -13.24 -0.78
N ARG A 149 -0.40 -12.60 -0.10
CA ARG A 149 0.71 -13.30 0.56
C ARG A 149 0.23 -14.26 1.65
N SER A 150 -0.80 -13.93 2.41
CA SER A 150 -1.34 -14.75 3.48
C SER A 150 -1.97 -16.07 2.98
N LYS A 151 -2.38 -16.15 1.70
CA LYS A 151 -2.96 -17.37 1.13
C LYS A 151 -2.00 -18.55 1.11
N ARG A 152 -0.72 -18.30 0.92
CA ARG A 152 0.35 -19.29 1.06
C ARG A 152 1.64 -18.58 1.44
N PRO A 153 1.89 -18.30 2.73
CA PRO A 153 3.11 -17.62 3.15
C PRO A 153 4.35 -18.48 2.82
N PRO A 154 5.50 -17.82 2.55
CA PRO A 154 6.71 -18.55 2.19
C PRO A 154 7.20 -19.42 3.36
N GLU A 155 7.50 -20.69 3.08
CA GLU A 155 8.03 -21.61 4.07
C GLU A 155 9.53 -21.37 4.32
N VAL A 156 9.98 -21.74 5.51
CA VAL A 156 11.37 -21.49 5.95
C VAL A 156 12.40 -22.49 5.42
N TYR A 157 12.00 -23.62 4.84
CA TYR A 157 12.92 -24.65 4.37
C TYR A 157 13.32 -24.45 2.90
N LYS A 158 12.36 -24.57 1.98
CA LYS A 158 12.58 -24.40 0.53
C LYS A 158 12.19 -23.02 0.02
N GLY A 159 11.50 -22.21 0.85
CA GLY A 159 11.03 -20.89 0.48
C GLY A 159 9.83 -20.88 -0.48
N LYS A 160 9.10 -22.01 -0.58
CA LYS A 160 7.90 -22.11 -1.41
C LYS A 160 6.76 -21.27 -0.80
N GLY A 161 6.01 -20.58 -1.64
CA GLY A 161 4.90 -19.74 -1.23
C GLY A 161 4.86 -18.42 -2.00
N VAL A 162 4.04 -17.50 -1.54
CA VAL A 162 3.93 -16.14 -2.07
C VAL A 162 4.71 -15.20 -1.16
N LYS A 163 5.65 -14.46 -1.71
CA LYS A 163 6.47 -13.46 -1.00
C LYS A 163 6.44 -12.11 -1.71
N TYR A 164 6.81 -11.04 -1.02
CA TYR A 164 7.08 -9.77 -1.69
C TYR A 164 8.32 -9.86 -2.58
N GLU A 165 8.35 -9.10 -3.65
CA GLU A 165 9.55 -8.96 -4.48
C GLU A 165 10.71 -8.44 -3.61
N GLY A 166 11.87 -9.11 -3.65
CA GLY A 166 13.01 -8.77 -2.82
C GLY A 166 12.92 -9.20 -1.34
N GLU A 167 11.82 -9.85 -0.91
CA GLU A 167 11.72 -10.35 0.46
C GLU A 167 12.72 -11.50 0.71
N HIS A 168 13.63 -11.29 1.64
CA HIS A 168 14.58 -12.31 2.07
C HIS A 168 13.97 -13.23 3.15
N ILE A 169 13.78 -14.50 2.81
CA ILE A 169 13.28 -15.50 3.75
C ILE A 169 14.47 -16.21 4.43
N ARG A 170 14.61 -16.04 5.74
CA ARG A 170 15.64 -16.73 6.52
C ARG A 170 15.36 -18.24 6.50
N ARG A 171 16.15 -18.97 5.71
CA ARG A 171 16.00 -20.44 5.58
C ARG A 171 16.60 -21.16 6.77
N LYS A 172 15.94 -22.25 7.18
CA LYS A 172 16.43 -23.19 8.18
C LYS A 172 16.96 -24.44 7.47
N ALA A 173 18.00 -25.05 8.03
CA ALA A 173 18.46 -26.38 7.60
C ALA A 173 17.41 -27.44 7.98
N GLY A 174 17.05 -28.31 7.03
CA GLY A 174 16.20 -29.47 7.31
C GLY A 174 16.95 -30.54 8.14
N LYS A 175 16.26 -31.62 8.52
CA LYS A 175 16.83 -32.73 9.32
C LYS A 175 18.09 -33.39 8.70
N ALA A 176 18.27 -33.32 7.39
CA ALA A 176 19.44 -33.86 6.66
C ALA A 176 20.70 -32.97 6.71
N GLY A 177 20.64 -31.78 7.30
CA GLY A 177 21.76 -30.85 7.43
C GLY A 177 22.64 -31.05 8.67
N LYS A 178 22.45 -32.13 9.42
CA LYS A 178 23.30 -32.52 10.55
C LYS A 178 24.24 -33.62 10.06
N LYS A 179 25.35 -33.26 9.47
CA LYS A 179 26.62 -34.00 9.46
C LYS A 179 27.58 -33.25 10.33
#